data_3c05307bb0c76542cea9effe55132196
#
_entry.id   3c05307bb0c76542cea9effe55132196
#
_cell.length_a   1.000
_cell.length_b   1.000
_cell.length_c   1.000
_cell.angle_alpha   90.00
_cell.angle_beta   90.00
_cell.angle_gamma   90.00
#
_symmetry.space_group_name_H-M   'P 1'
#
loop_
_entity.id
_entity.type
_entity.pdbx_description
1 polymer ?
#
loop_
_entity_poly.entity_id
_entity_poly.type
_entity_poly.pdbx_seq_one_letter_code
_entity_poly.pdbx_strand_id
1 'polypeptide(L)'
;MKKFYTLLLLALSGLLVIANPVDVKLAKKVAINYLSAKKGASIDTFDLKLVNTHQYEGKDALYIFAMSKGGFIIVSSDDEAKPIIGWSITNQMPKKIDNPVVLERFNWYAKQVNHAAKSKIGDKSVKQEWQDILDGKIAKG
;
A
#
# COMPACT_ATOMS: atom_id res chain seq x y z
N MET A 1 41.48 0.36 -15.67
CA MET A 1 40.57 1.55 -15.68
C MET A 1 39.13 1.24 -16.09
N LYS A 2 38.88 0.33 -17.04
CA LYS A 2 37.49 -0.06 -17.42
C LYS A 2 36.69 -0.71 -16.28
N LYS A 3 37.31 -1.39 -15.33
CA LYS A 3 36.65 -2.02 -14.18
C LYS A 3 36.16 -1.01 -13.12
N PHE A 4 36.74 0.18 -13.05
CA PHE A 4 36.33 1.23 -12.12
C PHE A 4 35.02 1.90 -12.52
N TYR A 5 34.83 2.10 -13.82
CA TYR A 5 33.60 2.70 -14.36
C TYR A 5 32.39 1.77 -14.26
N THR A 6 32.60 0.47 -14.39
CA THR A 6 31.53 -0.53 -14.25
C THR A 6 31.03 -0.62 -12.80
N LEU A 7 31.92 -0.51 -11.82
CA LEU A 7 31.55 -0.48 -10.40
C LEU A 7 30.78 0.79 -10.02
N LEU A 8 31.18 1.93 -10.59
CA LEU A 8 30.51 3.20 -10.37
C LEU A 8 29.10 3.22 -10.98
N LEU A 9 28.93 2.58 -12.16
CA LEU A 9 27.63 2.47 -12.81
C LEU A 9 26.69 1.54 -12.02
N LEU A 10 27.20 0.46 -11.42
CA LEU A 10 26.40 -0.41 -10.56
C LEU A 10 25.99 0.27 -9.25
N ALA A 11 26.85 1.10 -8.69
CA ALA A 11 26.50 1.88 -7.49
C ALA A 11 25.45 2.96 -7.78
N LEU A 12 25.46 3.54 -8.99
CA LEU A 12 24.47 4.51 -9.42
C LEU A 12 23.10 3.86 -9.72
N SER A 13 23.10 2.62 -10.22
CA SER A 13 21.85 1.90 -10.50
C SER A 13 21.11 1.49 -9.22
N GLY A 14 21.82 1.31 -8.11
CA GLY A 14 21.23 1.06 -6.79
C GLY A 14 20.51 2.27 -6.17
N LEU A 15 20.84 3.49 -6.63
CA LEU A 15 20.22 4.73 -6.13
C LEU A 15 18.92 5.12 -6.88
N LEU A 16 18.62 4.44 -7.99
CA LEU A 16 17.42 4.71 -8.81
C LEU A 16 16.18 3.93 -8.36
N VAL A 17 16.26 3.15 -7.28
CA VAL A 17 15.14 2.37 -6.75
C VAL A 17 14.42 3.12 -5.62
N ILE A 18 14.35 4.44 -5.68
CA ILE A 18 13.42 5.20 -4.83
C ILE A 18 12.18 5.45 -5.68
N ALA A 19 11.36 4.43 -5.82
CA ALA A 19 10.08 4.58 -6.47
C ALA A 19 9.08 5.08 -5.44
N ASN A 20 8.78 6.34 -5.50
CA ASN A 20 7.62 6.88 -4.86
C ASN A 20 6.45 6.70 -5.72
N PRO A 21 5.64 6.50 -6.30
CA PRO A 21 4.32 5.92 -6.14
C PRO A 21 4.43 4.40 -5.97
N VAL A 22 3.55 3.87 -5.18
CA VAL A 22 3.38 2.45 -4.96
C VAL A 22 2.44 1.92 -6.04
N ASP A 23 2.89 0.94 -6.82
CA ASP A 23 2.02 0.31 -7.81
C ASP A 23 1.09 -0.74 -7.16
N VAL A 24 0.11 -1.20 -7.92
CA VAL A 24 -0.88 -2.18 -7.46
C VAL A 24 -0.21 -3.50 -7.03
N LYS A 25 0.83 -3.92 -7.72
CA LYS A 25 1.55 -5.16 -7.42
C LYS A 25 2.24 -5.09 -6.06
N LEU A 26 2.93 -3.99 -5.78
CA LEU A 26 3.56 -3.77 -4.48
C LEU A 26 2.50 -3.63 -3.37
N ALA A 27 1.44 -2.87 -3.62
CA ALA A 27 0.33 -2.72 -2.70
C ALA A 27 -0.33 -4.06 -2.36
N LYS A 28 -0.48 -4.94 -3.33
CA LYS A 28 -1.02 -6.29 -3.11
C LYS A 28 -0.10 -7.13 -2.23
N LYS A 29 1.20 -7.07 -2.43
CA LYS A 29 2.19 -7.76 -1.58
C LYS A 29 2.10 -7.30 -0.13
N VAL A 30 2.04 -5.99 0.08
CA VAL A 30 1.83 -5.37 1.39
C VAL A 30 0.51 -5.85 2.02
N ALA A 31 -0.57 -5.86 1.25
CA ALA A 31 -1.89 -6.30 1.68
C ALA A 31 -1.89 -7.77 2.13
N ILE A 32 -1.30 -8.66 1.34
CA ILE A 32 -1.20 -10.10 1.66
C ILE A 32 -0.41 -10.32 2.94
N ASN A 33 0.75 -9.70 3.06
CA ASN A 33 1.60 -9.84 4.23
C ASN A 33 0.90 -9.35 5.49
N TYR A 34 0.25 -8.20 5.42
CA TYR A 34 -0.44 -7.61 6.56
C TYR A 34 -1.65 -8.44 7.00
N LEU A 35 -2.54 -8.80 6.07
CA LEU A 35 -3.73 -9.60 6.40
C LEU A 35 -3.37 -11.00 6.86
N SER A 36 -2.35 -11.62 6.29
CA SER A 36 -1.86 -12.94 6.72
C SER A 36 -1.38 -12.89 8.18
N ALA A 37 -0.64 -11.86 8.55
CA ALA A 37 -0.19 -11.67 9.93
C ALA A 37 -1.36 -11.47 10.89
N LYS A 38 -2.36 -10.66 10.51
CA LYS A 38 -3.54 -10.40 11.34
C LYS A 38 -4.47 -11.61 11.45
N LYS A 39 -4.58 -12.39 10.41
CA LYS A 39 -5.36 -13.64 10.40
C LYS A 39 -4.64 -14.79 11.13
N GLY A 40 -3.33 -14.73 11.24
CA GLY A 40 -2.50 -15.82 11.77
C GLY A 40 -2.36 -17.01 10.83
N ALA A 41 -2.63 -16.82 9.54
CA ALA A 41 -2.53 -17.85 8.49
C ALA A 41 -2.27 -17.19 7.14
N SER A 42 -1.60 -17.89 6.25
CA SER A 42 -1.35 -17.41 4.88
C SER A 42 -2.64 -17.16 4.12
N ILE A 43 -2.72 -16.02 3.45
CA ILE A 43 -3.83 -15.68 2.55
C ILE A 43 -3.46 -16.11 1.14
N ASP A 44 -4.41 -16.74 0.45
CA ASP A 44 -4.26 -17.08 -0.95
C ASP A 44 -4.15 -15.81 -1.79
N THR A 45 -3.05 -15.69 -2.51
CA THR A 45 -2.79 -14.55 -3.40
C THR A 45 -3.89 -14.36 -4.45
N PHE A 46 -4.49 -15.46 -4.93
CA PHE A 46 -5.56 -15.42 -5.93
C PHE A 46 -6.91 -15.01 -5.35
N ASP A 47 -7.13 -15.20 -4.05
CA ASP A 47 -8.37 -14.82 -3.39
C ASP A 47 -8.42 -13.32 -3.08
N LEU A 48 -7.26 -12.68 -2.84
CA LEU A 48 -7.20 -11.24 -2.60
C LEU A 48 -7.18 -10.48 -3.93
N LYS A 49 -8.27 -9.76 -4.22
CA LYS A 49 -8.44 -9.04 -5.49
C LYS A 49 -8.58 -7.56 -5.27
N LEU A 50 -8.01 -6.77 -6.19
CA LEU A 50 -8.25 -5.33 -6.26
C LEU A 50 -9.72 -5.13 -6.70
N VAL A 51 -10.52 -4.56 -5.84
CA VAL A 51 -11.95 -4.31 -6.11
C VAL A 51 -12.25 -2.85 -6.43
N ASN A 52 -11.36 -1.95 -6.03
CA ASN A 52 -11.49 -0.52 -6.34
C ASN A 52 -10.14 0.18 -6.21
N THR A 53 -9.96 1.22 -7.01
CA THR A 53 -8.89 2.20 -6.87
C THR A 53 -9.54 3.56 -6.70
N HIS A 54 -9.39 4.15 -5.51
CA HIS A 54 -9.96 5.46 -5.24
C HIS A 54 -8.97 6.55 -5.62
N GLN A 55 -9.40 7.43 -6.51
CA GLN A 55 -8.58 8.53 -7.01
C GLN A 55 -8.88 9.84 -6.27
N TYR A 56 -7.87 10.68 -6.20
CA TYR A 56 -7.99 12.06 -5.75
C TYR A 56 -7.24 12.97 -6.72
N GLU A 57 -7.93 13.99 -7.22
CA GLU A 57 -7.37 14.92 -8.24
C GLU A 57 -6.76 14.18 -9.45
N GLY A 58 -7.42 13.14 -9.93
CA GLY A 58 -7.01 12.36 -11.09
C GLY A 58 -5.84 11.40 -10.87
N LYS A 59 -5.39 11.23 -9.63
CA LYS A 59 -4.31 10.31 -9.26
C LYS A 59 -4.83 9.20 -8.36
N ASP A 60 -4.28 8.00 -8.53
CA ASP A 60 -4.54 6.90 -7.63
C ASP A 60 -4.07 7.27 -6.21
N ALA A 61 -4.93 7.10 -5.24
CA ALA A 61 -4.63 7.42 -3.84
C ALA A 61 -4.79 6.22 -2.92
N LEU A 62 -5.83 5.43 -3.09
CA LEU A 62 -6.11 4.26 -2.27
C LEU A 62 -6.37 3.05 -3.15
N TYR A 63 -5.74 1.93 -2.83
CA TYR A 63 -6.04 0.61 -3.40
C TYR A 63 -6.87 -0.19 -2.41
N ILE A 64 -8.00 -0.69 -2.85
CA ILE A 64 -8.92 -1.46 -2.02
C ILE A 64 -8.93 -2.90 -2.51
N PHE A 65 -8.45 -3.81 -1.67
CA PHE A 65 -8.45 -5.25 -1.93
C PHE A 65 -9.48 -5.93 -1.06
N ALA A 66 -10.11 -6.95 -1.57
CA ALA A 66 -11.08 -7.76 -0.82
C ALA A 66 -10.92 -9.25 -1.11
N MET A 67 -11.29 -10.06 -0.13
CA MET A 67 -11.35 -11.51 -0.24
C MET A 67 -12.79 -11.96 -0.49
N SER A 68 -12.96 -13.09 -1.21
CA SER A 68 -14.26 -13.61 -1.60
C SER A 68 -15.16 -13.99 -0.40
N LYS A 69 -14.57 -14.50 0.67
CA LYS A 69 -15.28 -14.98 1.87
C LYS A 69 -15.35 -13.97 3.01
N GLY A 70 -15.03 -12.72 2.73
CA GLY A 70 -14.98 -11.67 3.74
C GLY A 70 -13.54 -11.27 4.08
N GLY A 71 -13.40 -10.02 4.41
CA GLY A 71 -12.11 -9.37 4.66
C GLY A 71 -11.75 -8.39 3.56
N PHE A 72 -11.14 -7.30 3.94
CA PHE A 72 -10.65 -6.27 3.03
C PHE A 72 -9.45 -5.54 3.62
N ILE A 73 -8.73 -4.84 2.78
CA ILE A 73 -7.65 -3.95 3.19
C ILE A 73 -7.54 -2.78 2.22
N ILE A 74 -7.25 -1.61 2.76
CA ILE A 74 -7.04 -0.39 2.02
C ILE A 74 -5.58 0.02 2.18
N VAL A 75 -4.85 0.08 1.08
CA VAL A 75 -3.41 0.38 1.02
C VAL A 75 -3.21 1.72 0.32
N SER A 76 -2.31 2.54 0.85
CA SER A 76 -1.92 3.80 0.22
C SER A 76 -1.19 3.59 -1.10
N SER A 77 -1.36 4.52 -2.02
CA SER A 77 -0.68 4.53 -3.32
C SER A 77 0.71 5.18 -3.30
N ASP A 78 1.17 5.66 -2.14
CA ASP A 78 2.44 6.36 -2.02
C ASP A 78 3.12 6.03 -0.69
N ASP A 79 4.43 5.83 -0.72
CA ASP A 79 5.22 5.43 0.44
C ASP A 79 5.56 6.59 1.40
N GLU A 80 5.19 7.81 1.06
CA GLU A 80 5.23 8.96 1.96
C GLU A 80 4.06 8.95 2.96
N ALA A 81 3.00 8.21 2.66
CA ALA A 81 1.85 8.01 3.54
C ALA A 81 1.93 6.65 4.26
N LYS A 82 1.23 6.53 5.37
CA LYS A 82 1.11 5.22 6.06
C LYS A 82 0.59 4.15 5.11
N PRO A 83 1.17 2.94 5.12
CA PRO A 83 0.81 1.89 4.17
C PRO A 83 -0.64 1.41 4.32
N ILE A 84 -1.10 1.20 5.54
CA ILE A 84 -2.43 0.63 5.81
C ILE A 84 -3.37 1.71 6.32
N ILE A 85 -4.42 1.96 5.55
CA ILE A 85 -5.46 2.95 5.89
C ILE A 85 -6.58 2.30 6.71
N GLY A 86 -6.95 1.08 6.37
CA GLY A 86 -7.99 0.33 7.07
C GLY A 86 -8.01 -1.12 6.64
N TRP A 87 -8.54 -1.98 7.49
CA TRP A 87 -8.61 -3.41 7.22
C TRP A 87 -9.64 -4.11 8.09
N SER A 88 -10.07 -5.29 7.63
CA SER A 88 -10.85 -6.24 8.40
C SER A 88 -10.57 -7.65 7.87
N ILE A 89 -10.54 -8.62 8.74
CA ILE A 89 -10.41 -10.04 8.35
C ILE A 89 -11.77 -10.73 8.19
N THR A 90 -12.85 -10.07 8.54
CA THR A 90 -14.20 -10.65 8.56
C THR A 90 -15.22 -9.85 7.77
N ASN A 91 -15.19 -8.53 7.84
CA ASN A 91 -16.19 -7.68 7.20
C ASN A 91 -16.00 -7.64 5.69
N GLN A 92 -17.11 -7.58 4.97
CA GLN A 92 -17.06 -7.42 3.52
C GLN A 92 -17.00 -5.97 3.11
N MET A 93 -16.26 -5.71 2.03
CA MET A 93 -16.30 -4.43 1.36
C MET A 93 -17.53 -4.39 0.45
N PRO A 94 -18.37 -3.34 0.52
CA PRO A 94 -19.48 -3.19 -0.42
C PRO A 94 -18.97 -3.18 -1.87
N LYS A 95 -19.71 -3.83 -2.76
CA LYS A 95 -19.37 -3.83 -4.20
C LYS A 95 -19.38 -2.43 -4.82
N LYS A 96 -20.22 -1.56 -4.29
CA LYS A 96 -20.32 -0.17 -4.70
C LYS A 96 -20.25 0.73 -3.48
N ILE A 97 -19.36 1.69 -3.53
CA ILE A 97 -19.22 2.71 -2.48
C ILE A 97 -20.01 3.92 -2.92
N ASP A 98 -21.29 3.91 -2.58
CA ASP A 98 -22.24 4.98 -2.89
C ASP A 98 -22.81 5.68 -1.65
N ASN A 99 -22.51 5.16 -0.46
CA ASN A 99 -22.89 5.82 0.78
C ASN A 99 -22.09 7.13 0.92
N PRO A 100 -22.74 8.30 1.02
CA PRO A 100 -22.05 9.59 1.07
C PRO A 100 -21.06 9.73 2.23
N VAL A 101 -21.37 9.16 3.38
CA VAL A 101 -20.49 9.22 4.56
C VAL A 101 -19.22 8.39 4.33
N VAL A 102 -19.35 7.22 3.75
CA VAL A 102 -18.21 6.36 3.42
C VAL A 102 -17.35 7.02 2.33
N LEU A 103 -17.99 7.57 1.30
CA LEU A 103 -17.30 8.26 0.21
C LEU A 103 -16.53 9.50 0.72
N GLU A 104 -17.14 10.28 1.59
CA GLU A 104 -16.47 11.42 2.23
C GLU A 104 -15.24 10.97 3.03
N ARG A 105 -15.34 9.87 3.76
CA ARG A 105 -14.22 9.29 4.51
C ARG A 105 -13.09 8.86 3.58
N PHE A 106 -13.40 8.21 2.47
CA PHE A 106 -12.40 7.82 1.48
C PHE A 106 -11.73 9.03 0.83
N ASN A 107 -12.51 10.06 0.50
CA ASN A 107 -11.97 11.31 -0.03
C ASN A 107 -11.02 11.98 0.98
N TRP A 108 -11.36 11.93 2.24
CA TRP A 108 -10.50 12.48 3.29
C TRP A 108 -9.16 11.74 3.38
N TYR A 109 -9.17 10.40 3.38
CA TYR A 109 -7.94 9.60 3.38
C TYR A 109 -7.14 9.80 2.09
N ALA A 110 -7.80 9.80 0.95
CA ALA A 110 -7.17 10.04 -0.34
C ALA A 110 -6.48 11.40 -0.41
N LYS A 111 -7.11 12.42 0.14
CA LYS A 111 -6.50 13.76 0.29
C LYS A 111 -5.24 13.73 1.15
N GLN A 112 -5.25 13.00 2.27
CA GLN A 112 -4.08 12.85 3.12
C GLN A 112 -2.91 12.15 2.40
N VAL A 113 -3.19 11.07 1.67
CA VAL A 113 -2.18 10.36 0.87
C VAL A 113 -1.60 11.27 -0.20
N ASN A 114 -2.46 11.98 -0.94
CA ASN A 114 -2.03 12.91 -1.98
C ASN A 114 -1.18 14.07 -1.40
N HIS A 115 -1.57 14.60 -0.25
CA HIS A 115 -0.80 15.64 0.44
C HIS A 115 0.58 15.10 0.86
N ALA A 116 0.65 13.92 1.45
CA ALA A 116 1.91 13.30 1.84
C ALA A 116 2.83 13.09 0.62
N ALA A 117 2.28 12.58 -0.48
CA ALA A 117 3.01 12.37 -1.71
C ALA A 117 3.59 13.66 -2.30
N LYS A 118 2.80 14.73 -2.34
CA LYS A 118 3.23 16.03 -2.86
C LYS A 118 4.29 16.71 -1.98
N SER A 119 4.10 16.65 -0.67
CA SER A 119 4.95 17.33 0.32
C SER A 119 6.17 16.51 0.73
N LYS A 120 6.20 15.21 0.37
CA LYS A 120 7.27 14.26 0.74
C LYS A 120 7.56 14.28 2.24
N ILE A 121 6.50 14.29 3.04
CA ILE A 121 6.55 14.43 4.50
C ILE A 121 6.66 13.10 5.25
N GLY A 122 6.69 11.97 4.53
CA GLY A 122 6.89 10.66 5.14
C GLY A 122 8.22 10.60 5.88
N ASP A 123 8.14 10.47 7.19
CA ASP A 123 9.33 10.37 8.02
C ASP A 123 9.92 8.95 7.97
N LYS A 124 11.04 8.76 8.67
CA LYS A 124 11.70 7.46 8.72
C LYS A 124 10.81 6.36 9.30
N SER A 125 9.88 6.69 10.20
CA SER A 125 8.98 5.70 10.79
C SER A 125 7.96 5.17 9.79
N VAL A 126 7.44 6.02 8.91
CA VAL A 126 6.54 5.63 7.82
C VAL A 126 7.26 4.72 6.82
N LYS A 127 8.46 5.12 6.39
CA LYS A 127 9.28 4.30 5.48
C LYS A 127 9.62 2.94 6.10
N GLN A 128 9.93 2.93 7.40
CA GLN A 128 10.23 1.70 8.12
C GLN A 128 8.99 0.80 8.24
N GLU A 129 7.81 1.36 8.42
CA GLU A 129 6.56 0.61 8.46
C GLU A 129 6.30 -0.13 7.13
N TRP A 130 6.51 0.53 5.99
CA TRP A 130 6.44 -0.11 4.67
C TRP A 130 7.42 -1.27 4.57
N GLN A 131 8.67 -1.05 4.97
CA GLN A 131 9.72 -2.07 4.91
C GLN A 131 9.41 -3.25 5.85
N ASP A 132 8.96 -2.98 7.05
CA ASP A 132 8.59 -4.01 8.03
C ASP A 132 7.48 -4.92 7.50
N ILE A 133 6.47 -4.34 6.86
CA ILE A 133 5.39 -5.13 6.25
C ILE A 133 5.93 -5.99 5.09
N LEU A 134 6.77 -5.43 4.23
CA LEU A 134 7.39 -6.17 3.13
C LEU A 134 8.29 -7.31 3.63
N ASP A 135 8.94 -7.13 4.77
CA ASP A 135 9.81 -8.13 5.40
C ASP A 135 9.04 -9.11 6.29
N GLY A 136 7.72 -8.96 6.41
CA GLY A 136 6.89 -9.81 7.26
C GLY A 136 7.01 -9.53 8.75
N LYS A 137 7.59 -8.40 9.14
CA LYS A 137 7.72 -7.96 10.53
C LYS A 137 6.48 -7.19 10.98
N ILE A 138 5.40 -7.92 11.23
CA ILE A 138 4.10 -7.35 11.57
C ILE A 138 3.62 -7.95 12.88
N ALA A 139 3.12 -7.09 13.78
CA ALA A 139 2.51 -7.57 15.02
C ALA A 139 1.29 -8.45 14.71
N LYS A 140 1.24 -9.62 15.33
CA LYS A 140 0.09 -10.53 15.20
C LYS A 140 -1.17 -9.88 15.81
N GLY A 141 -2.28 -10.12 15.15
CA GLY A 141 -3.57 -9.65 15.62
C GLY A 141 -4.08 -10.42 16.82
#